data_9a2657487ba297d78a82eaa91906e18c
#
_entry.id   9a2657487ba297d78a82eaa91906e18c
#
_cell.length_a   1.000
_cell.length_b   1.000
_cell.length_c   1.000
_cell.angle_alpha   90.00
_cell.angle_beta   90.00
_cell.angle_gamma   90.00
#
_symmetry.space_group_name_H-M   'P 1'
#
loop_
_entity.id
_entity.type
_entity.pdbx_description
1 polymer ?
#
loop_
_entity_poly.entity_id
_entity_poly.type
_entity_poly.pdbx_seq_one_letter_code
_entity_poly.pdbx_strand_id
1 'polypeptide(L)'
;MDASYKASVLNRLKTVRGHLDGVIRMVEAEEFCVDLMKQVSALQASLERANRLILQNHLQTCFTGAVSEGRGEAAIDELMEVLKFERGLTGPNPGLQLAAMAGAPQRVDAIERQGYEVAGRDEEPLG
;
A
#
# COMPACT_ATOMS: atom_id res chain seq x y z
N MET A 1 9.07 15.87 -5.39
CA MET A 1 8.88 15.07 -4.17
C MET A 1 10.11 15.24 -3.27
N ASP A 2 9.88 15.46 -2.00
CA ASP A 2 10.96 15.55 -1.02
C ASP A 2 11.78 14.25 -0.99
N ALA A 3 13.10 14.36 -0.80
CA ALA A 3 14.02 13.21 -0.83
C ALA A 3 13.66 12.14 0.20
N SER A 4 13.25 12.54 1.42
CA SER A 4 12.89 11.57 2.45
C SER A 4 11.60 10.83 2.11
N TYR A 5 10.61 11.51 1.55
CA TYR A 5 9.39 10.88 1.05
C TYR A 5 9.69 9.94 -0.12
N LYS A 6 10.53 10.38 -1.04
CA LYS A 6 10.94 9.56 -2.18
C LYS A 6 11.55 8.25 -1.71
N ALA A 7 12.49 8.30 -0.76
CA ALA A 7 13.12 7.11 -0.21
C ALA A 7 12.09 6.19 0.46
N SER A 8 11.20 6.75 1.27
CA SER A 8 10.14 5.98 1.95
C SER A 8 9.21 5.30 0.97
N VAL A 9 8.76 6.03 -0.04
CA VAL A 9 7.86 5.48 -1.07
C VAL A 9 8.55 4.37 -1.85
N LEU A 10 9.79 4.59 -2.27
CA LEU A 10 10.57 3.57 -2.99
C LEU A 10 10.75 2.30 -2.17
N ASN A 11 11.08 2.44 -0.88
CA ASN A 11 11.25 1.29 0.01
C ASN A 11 9.96 0.50 0.14
N ARG A 12 8.84 1.18 0.30
CA ARG A 12 7.53 0.52 0.38
C ARG A 12 7.19 -0.21 -0.91
N LEU A 13 7.42 0.43 -2.05
CA LEU A 13 7.11 -0.18 -3.35
C LEU A 13 8.03 -1.38 -3.65
N LYS A 14 9.29 -1.31 -3.26
CA LYS A 14 10.22 -2.44 -3.41
C LYS A 14 9.79 -3.62 -2.52
N THR A 15 9.32 -3.33 -1.31
CA THR A 15 8.79 -4.37 -0.41
C THR A 15 7.53 -5.01 -1.02
N VAL A 16 6.64 -4.20 -1.56
CA VAL A 16 5.43 -4.69 -2.26
C VAL A 16 5.81 -5.57 -3.45
N ARG A 17 6.82 -5.16 -4.20
CA ARG A 17 7.31 -5.94 -5.35
C ARG A 17 7.75 -7.34 -4.91
N GLY A 18 8.54 -7.42 -3.85
CA GLY A 18 8.97 -8.72 -3.31
C GLY A 18 7.81 -9.56 -2.80
N HIS A 19 6.87 -8.92 -2.11
CA HIS A 19 5.67 -9.58 -1.62
C HIS A 19 4.81 -10.11 -2.79
N LEU A 20 4.66 -9.31 -3.84
CA LEU A 20 3.92 -9.73 -5.04
C LEU A 20 4.59 -10.94 -5.70
N ASP A 21 5.91 -10.95 -5.82
CA ASP A 21 6.64 -12.09 -6.34
C ASP A 21 6.36 -13.35 -5.52
N GLY A 22 6.30 -13.21 -4.20
CA GLY A 22 5.95 -14.32 -3.30
C GLY A 22 4.54 -14.84 -3.53
N VAL A 23 3.57 -13.94 -3.73
CA VAL A 23 2.19 -14.33 -4.03
C VAL A 23 2.11 -15.06 -5.37
N ILE A 24 2.84 -14.60 -6.36
CA ILE A 24 2.91 -15.27 -7.66
C ILE A 24 3.41 -16.72 -7.48
N ARG A 25 4.45 -16.92 -6.69
CA ARG A 25 4.95 -18.28 -6.39
C ARG A 25 3.92 -19.12 -5.66
N MET A 26 3.16 -18.52 -4.74
CA MET A 26 2.07 -19.22 -4.05
C MET A 26 1.00 -19.70 -5.02
N VAL A 27 0.65 -18.87 -6.00
CA VAL A 27 -0.31 -19.24 -7.05
C VAL A 27 0.24 -20.38 -7.89
N GLU A 28 1.50 -20.28 -8.29
CA GLU A 28 2.17 -21.32 -9.07
C GLU A 28 2.23 -22.66 -8.32
N ALA A 29 2.38 -22.59 -7.01
CA ALA A 29 2.40 -23.77 -6.14
C ALA A 29 1.00 -24.26 -5.75
N GLU A 30 -0.04 -23.62 -6.25
CA GLU A 30 -1.43 -23.96 -5.97
C GLU A 30 -1.75 -23.99 -4.47
N GLU A 31 -1.25 -23.01 -3.74
CA GLU A 31 -1.52 -22.83 -2.33
C GLU A 31 -3.02 -22.63 -2.06
N PHE A 32 -3.43 -22.87 -0.82
CA PHE A 32 -4.81 -22.74 -0.41
C PHE A 32 -5.36 -21.34 -0.70
N CYS A 33 -6.50 -21.27 -1.39
CA CYS A 33 -7.01 -19.99 -1.91
C CYS A 33 -7.34 -18.96 -0.83
N VAL A 34 -7.73 -19.36 0.36
CA VAL A 34 -7.97 -18.41 1.46
C VAL A 34 -6.67 -17.73 1.87
N ASP A 35 -5.57 -18.46 1.90
CA ASP A 35 -4.25 -17.90 2.21
C ASP A 35 -3.81 -16.93 1.11
N LEU A 36 -4.05 -17.28 -0.15
CA LEU A 36 -3.80 -16.37 -1.28
C LEU A 36 -4.57 -15.08 -1.14
N MET A 37 -5.85 -15.16 -0.82
CA MET A 37 -6.69 -13.98 -0.64
C MET A 37 -6.20 -13.07 0.48
N LYS A 38 -5.74 -13.66 1.58
CA LYS A 38 -5.16 -12.90 2.69
C LYS A 38 -3.90 -12.15 2.25
N GLN A 39 -3.05 -12.79 1.47
CA GLN A 39 -1.83 -12.18 0.95
C GLN A 39 -2.13 -11.03 -0.01
N VAL A 40 -3.10 -11.23 -0.89
CA VAL A 40 -3.52 -10.16 -1.82
C VAL A 40 -4.10 -8.97 -1.05
N SER A 41 -4.90 -9.22 -0.02
CA SER A 41 -5.44 -8.16 0.83
C SER A 41 -4.34 -7.36 1.51
N ALA A 42 -3.31 -8.04 1.99
CA ALA A 42 -2.15 -7.38 2.60
C ALA A 42 -1.39 -6.52 1.59
N LEU A 43 -1.25 -7.00 0.35
CA LEU A 43 -0.66 -6.21 -0.74
C LEU A 43 -1.45 -4.94 -1.03
N GLN A 44 -2.76 -5.04 -1.10
CA GLN A 44 -3.64 -3.89 -1.32
C GLN A 44 -3.45 -2.84 -0.22
N ALA A 45 -3.39 -3.28 1.03
CA ALA A 45 -3.17 -2.38 2.16
C ALA A 45 -1.80 -1.69 2.10
N SER A 46 -0.77 -2.41 1.67
CA SER A 46 0.57 -1.84 1.47
C SER A 46 0.57 -0.75 0.41
N LEU A 47 -0.10 -1.01 -0.71
CA LEU A 47 -0.22 -0.03 -1.79
C LEU A 47 -0.99 1.21 -1.34
N GLU A 48 -2.04 1.04 -0.55
CA GLU A 48 -2.77 2.17 0.02
C GLU A 48 -1.90 3.03 0.92
N ARG A 49 -1.06 2.40 1.74
CA ARG A 49 -0.13 3.14 2.60
C ARG A 49 0.88 3.94 1.76
N ALA A 50 1.37 3.36 0.68
CA ALA A 50 2.26 4.08 -0.24
C ALA A 50 1.53 5.28 -0.86
N ASN A 51 0.29 5.11 -1.28
CA ASN A 51 -0.52 6.19 -1.83
C ASN A 51 -0.76 7.31 -0.82
N ARG A 52 -1.06 6.97 0.42
CA ARG A 52 -1.24 7.97 1.48
C ARG A 52 0.03 8.78 1.72
N LEU A 53 1.17 8.12 1.67
CA LEU A 53 2.45 8.79 1.84
C LEU A 53 2.72 9.76 0.68
N ILE A 54 2.40 9.36 -0.54
CA ILE A 54 2.52 10.21 -1.73
C ILE A 54 1.58 11.43 -1.59
N LEU A 55 0.34 11.18 -1.20
CA LEU A 55 -0.63 12.26 -1.00
C LEU A 55 -0.16 13.22 0.08
N GLN A 56 0.34 12.70 1.20
CA GLN A 56 0.85 13.54 2.29
C GLN A 56 1.97 14.46 1.80
N ASN A 57 2.92 13.92 1.06
CA ASN A 57 3.98 14.71 0.46
C ASN A 57 3.41 15.76 -0.50
N HIS A 58 2.45 15.38 -1.33
CA HIS A 58 1.82 16.29 -2.28
C HIS A 58 1.16 17.48 -1.57
N LEU A 59 0.40 17.19 -0.49
CA LEU A 59 -0.25 18.23 0.30
C LEU A 59 0.74 19.16 0.99
N GLN A 60 1.84 18.62 1.49
CA GLN A 60 2.84 19.40 2.22
C GLN A 60 3.75 20.20 1.31
N THR A 61 3.88 19.84 0.06
CA THR A 61 4.77 20.50 -0.89
C THR A 61 4.01 21.16 -2.03
N CYS A 62 3.56 20.38 -3.00
CA CYS A 62 2.94 20.92 -4.22
C CYS A 62 1.65 21.69 -3.95
N PHE A 63 0.78 21.13 -3.07
CA PHE A 63 -0.50 21.76 -2.77
C PHE A 63 -0.33 23.08 -2.03
N THR A 64 0.46 23.09 -0.96
CA THR A 64 0.71 24.31 -0.18
C THR A 64 1.42 25.36 -1.04
N GLY A 65 2.35 24.95 -1.88
CA GLY A 65 3.01 25.84 -2.83
C GLY A 65 2.03 26.48 -3.80
N ALA A 66 1.14 25.67 -4.37
CA ALA A 66 0.12 26.16 -5.30
C ALA A 66 -0.82 27.16 -4.64
N VAL A 67 -1.25 26.89 -3.41
CA VAL A 67 -2.12 27.80 -2.64
C VAL A 67 -1.39 29.15 -2.40
N SER A 68 -0.13 29.10 -2.00
CA SER A 68 0.69 30.30 -1.75
C SER A 68 0.87 31.13 -3.02
N GLU A 69 0.89 30.50 -4.18
CA GLU A 69 1.05 31.16 -5.47
C GLU A 69 -0.26 31.61 -6.12
N GLY A 70 -1.38 31.47 -5.42
CA GLY A 70 -2.69 31.85 -5.93
C GLY A 70 -3.33 30.82 -6.87
N ARG A 71 -2.80 29.59 -6.92
CA ARG A 71 -3.34 28.49 -7.75
C ARG A 71 -4.14 27.48 -6.92
N GLY A 72 -4.76 27.95 -5.84
CA GLY A 72 -5.47 27.08 -4.90
C GLY A 72 -6.63 26.33 -5.52
N GLU A 73 -7.41 26.96 -6.39
CA GLU A 73 -8.56 26.31 -7.05
C GLU A 73 -8.10 25.15 -7.93
N ALA A 74 -7.06 25.35 -8.72
CA ALA A 74 -6.49 24.29 -9.57
C ALA A 74 -5.97 23.14 -8.72
N ALA A 75 -5.34 23.44 -7.59
CA ALA A 75 -4.82 22.43 -6.68
C ALA A 75 -5.96 21.60 -6.05
N ILE A 76 -7.07 22.24 -5.71
CA ILE A 76 -8.26 21.55 -5.19
C ILE A 76 -8.86 20.65 -6.26
N ASP A 77 -8.94 21.11 -7.51
CA ASP A 77 -9.45 20.28 -8.60
C ASP A 77 -8.60 19.03 -8.81
N GLU A 78 -7.28 19.17 -8.76
CA GLU A 78 -6.36 18.03 -8.84
C GLU A 78 -6.59 17.04 -7.69
N LEU A 79 -6.76 17.55 -6.47
CA LEU A 79 -7.04 16.71 -5.30
C LEU A 79 -8.35 15.96 -5.47
N MET A 80 -9.38 16.60 -5.96
CA MET A 80 -10.67 15.96 -6.22
C MET A 80 -10.57 14.86 -7.26
N GLU A 81 -9.70 15.01 -8.27
CA GLU A 81 -9.44 13.94 -9.24
C GLU A 81 -8.82 12.71 -8.57
N VAL A 82 -7.83 12.92 -7.70
CA VAL A 82 -7.20 11.82 -6.96
C VAL A 82 -8.24 11.07 -6.13
N LEU A 83 -9.10 11.79 -5.43
CA LEU A 83 -10.11 11.20 -4.55
C LEU A 83 -11.17 10.40 -5.30
N LYS A 84 -11.39 10.65 -6.58
CA LYS A 84 -12.32 9.85 -7.39
C LYS A 84 -11.84 8.42 -7.60
N PHE A 85 -10.52 8.23 -7.68
CA PHE A 85 -9.93 6.93 -8.00
C PHE A 85 -9.49 6.16 -6.76
N GLU A 86 -9.22 6.84 -5.66
CA GLU A 86 -8.59 6.23 -4.49
C GLU A 86 -9.58 5.94 -3.37
N ARG A 87 -10.14 4.75 -3.39
CA ARG A 87 -11.04 4.29 -2.32
C ARG A 87 -10.34 4.24 -0.97
N GLY A 88 -9.08 3.88 -0.96
CA GLY A 88 -8.29 3.77 0.25
C GLY A 88 -8.07 5.09 0.98
N LEU A 89 -8.28 6.21 0.30
CA LEU A 89 -8.15 7.54 0.90
C LEU A 89 -9.45 8.05 1.50
N THR A 90 -10.58 7.62 0.97
CA THR A 90 -11.90 8.13 1.38
C THR A 90 -12.83 7.06 1.92
N GLY A 91 -12.61 5.83 1.57
CA GLY A 91 -13.41 4.69 2.02
C GLY A 91 -12.74 3.92 3.14
N PRO A 92 -13.40 2.88 3.64
CA PRO A 92 -12.81 2.01 4.64
C PRO A 92 -11.58 1.30 4.08
N ASN A 93 -10.52 1.26 4.87
CA ASN A 93 -9.30 0.58 4.49
C ASN A 93 -9.51 -0.93 4.51
N PRO A 94 -9.38 -1.63 3.37
CA PRO A 94 -9.63 -3.07 3.33
C PRO A 94 -8.76 -3.87 4.30
N GLY A 95 -7.51 -3.45 4.48
CA GLY A 95 -6.61 -4.10 5.42
C GLY A 95 -7.06 -3.97 6.87
N LEU A 96 -7.59 -2.81 7.24
CA LEU A 96 -8.12 -2.60 8.58
C LEU A 96 -9.40 -3.40 8.80
N GLN A 97 -10.25 -3.49 7.77
CA GLN A 97 -11.45 -4.31 7.83
C GLN A 97 -11.11 -5.77 8.03
N LEU A 98 -10.14 -6.26 7.28
CA LEU A 98 -9.67 -7.64 7.39
C LEU A 98 -9.15 -7.92 8.81
N ALA A 99 -8.36 -7.02 9.37
CA ALA A 99 -7.84 -7.14 10.72
C ALA A 99 -8.97 -7.16 11.75
N ALA A 100 -9.97 -6.30 11.59
CA ALA A 100 -11.13 -6.24 12.47
C ALA A 100 -11.96 -7.52 12.39
N MET A 101 -12.16 -8.04 11.20
CA MET A 101 -12.89 -9.30 10.97
C MET A 101 -12.18 -10.51 11.59
N ALA A 102 -10.86 -10.46 11.65
CA ALA A 102 -10.07 -11.50 12.30
C ALA A 102 -10.19 -11.47 13.82
N GLY A 103 -10.86 -10.46 14.38
CA GLY A 103 -11.07 -10.34 15.82
C GLY A 103 -9.82 -10.04 16.62
N ALA A 104 -8.71 -9.75 15.98
CA ALA A 104 -7.46 -9.45 16.63
C ALA A 104 -7.02 -8.03 16.25
N PRO A 105 -6.30 -7.34 17.11
CA PRO A 105 -5.70 -6.08 16.72
C PRO A 105 -4.56 -6.29 15.75
N GLN A 106 -4.64 -7.36 15.00
CA GLN A 106 -3.69 -7.71 13.98
C GLN A 106 -3.66 -6.59 12.97
N ARG A 107 -2.59 -5.96 12.95
CA ARG A 107 -2.41 -4.92 11.99
C ARG A 107 -2.17 -5.53 10.64
N VAL A 108 -2.57 -4.81 9.65
CA VAL A 108 -2.21 -5.13 8.28
C VAL A 108 -0.71 -5.39 8.17
N ASP A 109 0.07 -4.65 8.94
CA ASP A 109 1.52 -4.83 8.98
C ASP A 109 1.96 -6.23 9.39
N ALA A 110 1.27 -6.83 10.34
CA ALA A 110 1.59 -8.19 10.77
C ALA A 110 1.24 -9.20 9.66
N ILE A 111 0.11 -9.02 9.00
CA ILE A 111 -0.31 -9.88 7.89
C ILE A 111 0.70 -9.77 6.74
N GLU A 112 1.11 -8.55 6.44
CA GLU A 112 2.12 -8.28 5.42
C GLU A 112 3.43 -8.98 5.72
N ARG A 113 3.90 -8.84 6.96
CA ARG A 113 5.15 -9.48 7.35
C ARG A 113 5.08 -10.99 7.23
N GLN A 114 3.97 -11.60 7.65
CA GLN A 114 3.77 -13.03 7.51
C GLN A 114 3.82 -13.45 6.05
N GLY A 115 3.13 -12.70 5.20
CA GLY A 115 3.12 -12.99 3.78
C GLY A 115 4.49 -12.88 3.15
N TYR A 116 5.22 -11.86 3.54
CA TYR A 116 6.58 -11.66 3.05
C TYR A 116 7.52 -12.76 3.50
N GLU A 117 7.40 -13.17 4.76
CA GLU A 117 8.21 -14.27 5.31
C GLU A 117 7.94 -15.59 4.61
N VAL A 118 6.67 -15.89 4.34
CA VAL A 118 6.31 -17.07 3.58
C VAL A 118 6.93 -17.04 2.19
N ALA A 119 6.84 -15.90 1.51
CA ALA A 119 7.46 -15.70 0.20
C ALA A 119 8.97 -15.89 0.26
N GLY A 120 9.61 -15.34 1.28
CA GLY A 120 11.05 -15.48 1.47
C GLY A 120 11.47 -16.92 1.70
N ARG A 121 10.69 -17.66 2.46
CA ARG A 121 10.97 -19.07 2.69
C ARG A 121 10.85 -19.91 1.41
N ASP A 122 9.88 -19.58 0.60
CA ASP A 122 9.68 -20.26 -0.67
C ASP A 122 10.85 -19.99 -1.63
N GLU A 123 11.49 -18.84 -1.49
CA GLU A 123 12.66 -18.50 -2.30
C GLU A 123 13.90 -19.28 -1.87
N GLU A 124 14.10 -19.50 -0.58
CA GLU A 124 15.29 -20.16 -0.07
C GLU A 124 15.55 -21.52 -0.69
N PRO A 125 14.55 -22.41 -0.78
CA PRO A 125 14.80 -23.72 -1.41
C PRO A 125 15.05 -23.65 -2.89
N LEU A 126 14.60 -22.60 -3.54
CA LEU A 126 14.74 -22.41 -4.97
C LEU A 126 16.02 -21.65 -5.33
N GLY A 127 16.53 -20.91 -4.38
CA GLY A 127 17.78 -20.20 -4.54
C GLY A 127 18.95 -21.11 -4.30
#